data_78ede386f3dab3dc3c1c76e882f02fd1
#
_entry.id   78ede386f3dab3dc3c1c76e882f02fd1
#
_cell.length_a   1.000
_cell.length_b   1.000
_cell.length_c   1.000
_cell.angle_alpha   90.00
_cell.angle_beta   90.00
_cell.angle_gamma   90.00
#
_symmetry.space_group_name_H-M   'P 1'
#
loop_
_entity.id
_entity.type
_entity.pdbx_description
1 polymer ?
#
loop_
_entity_poly.entity_id
_entity_poly.type
_entity_poly.pdbx_seq_one_letter_code
_entity_poly.pdbx_strand_id
1 'polypeptide(L)'
;FCLFLAEFGLRVFERQSHSIYPKGLFVEDKLNGYKLSKDFKGKHVFQDFSYFVETNKYGCFEKDINKEDVEILILGDSHTWGYVNMEDRYSNILRNKYGFNTYNCALTGSGSLIQKNIYLKLLNNGFNPKLIIVGYTPFNDIEDDTLFPEYKVWNGILYKNKDFPIVNGKANFKQIQKLPISFPRKIKSLLHRNSSIYRFSYLLKNKLNNIAQGKKVS
;
A
#
# COMPACT_ATOMS: atom_id res chain seq x y z
N PHE A 1 3.57 22.99 27.81
CA PHE A 1 3.51 21.88 28.75
C PHE A 1 2.23 21.07 28.60
N CYS A 2 1.03 21.69 28.67
CA CYS A 2 -0.25 20.98 28.53
C CYS A 2 -0.39 20.21 27.21
N LEU A 3 0.03 20.77 26.09
CA LEU A 3 0.01 20.09 24.77
C LEU A 3 0.94 18.86 24.76
N PHE A 4 2.08 18.94 25.43
CA PHE A 4 3.01 17.81 25.54
C PHE A 4 2.40 16.66 26.36
N LEU A 5 1.76 16.98 27.50
CA LEU A 5 1.05 15.98 28.31
C LEU A 5 -0.14 15.37 27.56
N ALA A 6 -0.89 16.19 26.82
CA ALA A 6 -1.98 15.69 25.98
C ALA A 6 -1.48 14.77 24.85
N GLU A 7 -0.39 15.14 24.17
CA GLU A 7 0.25 14.30 23.14
C GLU A 7 0.71 12.97 23.74
N PHE A 8 1.38 13.01 24.91
CA PHE A 8 1.86 11.81 25.59
C PHE A 8 0.70 10.93 26.05
N GLY A 9 -0.31 11.51 26.70
CA GLY A 9 -1.51 10.76 27.13
C GLY A 9 -2.24 10.11 25.96
N LEU A 10 -2.46 10.85 24.89
CA LEU A 10 -3.08 10.28 23.68
C LEU A 10 -2.24 9.16 23.06
N ARG A 11 -0.91 9.26 23.07
CA ARG A 11 -0.04 8.17 22.57
C ARG A 11 -0.18 6.88 23.36
N VAL A 12 -0.40 6.97 24.67
CA VAL A 12 -0.58 5.80 25.53
C VAL A 12 -1.93 5.12 25.28
N PHE A 13 -2.98 5.92 25.04
CA PHE A 13 -4.35 5.41 24.91
C PHE A 13 -4.84 5.31 23.45
N GLU A 14 -4.06 5.80 22.50
CA GLU A 14 -4.48 5.84 21.10
C GLU A 14 -4.51 4.43 20.49
N ARG A 15 -5.70 3.92 20.24
CA ARG A 15 -5.88 2.84 19.28
C ARG A 15 -5.69 3.43 17.90
N GLN A 16 -4.69 2.97 17.17
CA GLN A 16 -4.41 3.50 15.84
C GLN A 16 -5.52 3.09 14.87
N SER A 17 -6.39 4.03 14.56
CA SER A 17 -7.49 3.84 13.61
C SER A 17 -7.07 3.91 12.14
N HIS A 18 -5.78 4.07 11.86
CA HIS A 18 -5.27 4.31 10.50
C HIS A 18 -4.10 3.41 10.15
N SER A 19 -4.11 2.96 8.89
CA SER A 19 -2.99 2.25 8.31
C SER A 19 -1.78 3.18 8.10
N ILE A 20 -0.66 2.85 8.73
CA ILE A 20 0.61 3.58 8.59
C ILE A 20 1.68 2.63 8.04
N TYR A 21 1.91 2.72 6.74
CA TYR A 21 3.02 2.01 6.10
C TYR A 21 4.37 2.54 6.61
N PRO A 22 5.37 1.67 6.80
CA PRO A 22 6.70 2.11 7.20
C PRO A 22 7.31 3.02 6.13
N LYS A 23 8.01 4.07 6.58
CA LYS A 23 8.67 5.01 5.68
C LYS A 23 9.77 4.28 4.89
N GLY A 24 9.80 4.49 3.58
CA GLY A 24 10.77 3.87 2.69
C GLY A 24 10.30 2.54 2.08
N LEU A 25 9.14 2.02 2.48
CA LEU A 25 8.56 0.83 1.85
C LEU A 25 8.25 1.07 0.36
N PHE A 26 7.80 2.27 0.01
CA PHE A 26 7.48 2.63 -1.36
C PHE A 26 8.56 3.50 -1.98
N VAL A 27 8.91 3.21 -3.22
CA VAL A 27 9.80 4.03 -4.06
C VAL A 27 9.12 4.37 -5.38
N GLU A 28 9.56 5.45 -6.01
CA GLU A 28 9.05 5.85 -7.31
C GLU A 28 9.32 4.77 -8.38
N ASP A 29 8.36 4.59 -9.26
CA ASP A 29 8.49 3.75 -10.45
C ASP A 29 7.97 4.50 -11.67
N LYS A 30 8.77 4.48 -12.77
CA LYS A 30 8.42 5.22 -13.99
C LYS A 30 7.22 4.64 -14.71
N LEU A 31 6.96 3.35 -14.54
CA LEU A 31 5.89 2.64 -15.23
C LEU A 31 4.59 2.65 -14.41
N ASN A 32 4.70 2.37 -13.11
CA ASN A 32 3.55 2.18 -12.23
C ASN A 32 3.29 3.38 -11.28
N GLY A 33 4.14 4.42 -11.32
CA GLY A 33 4.12 5.53 -10.36
C GLY A 33 4.81 5.18 -9.04
N TYR A 34 4.68 3.94 -8.59
CA TYR A 34 5.32 3.43 -7.39
C TYR A 34 5.57 1.92 -7.49
N LYS A 35 6.43 1.44 -6.62
CA LYS A 35 6.70 0.02 -6.36
C LYS A 35 7.22 -0.15 -4.94
N LEU A 36 7.36 -1.38 -4.47
CA LEU A 36 8.04 -1.65 -3.22
C LEU A 36 9.55 -1.47 -3.36
N SER A 37 10.18 -0.99 -2.29
CA SER A 37 11.64 -1.01 -2.14
C SER A 37 12.12 -2.46 -2.17
N LYS A 38 13.33 -2.67 -2.65
CA LYS A 38 14.02 -3.95 -2.54
C LYS A 38 14.65 -4.10 -1.17
N ASP A 39 14.72 -5.32 -0.67
CA ASP A 39 15.42 -5.69 0.57
C ASP A 39 15.04 -4.79 1.77
N PHE A 40 13.79 -4.37 1.80
CA PHE A 40 13.25 -3.48 2.82
C PHE A 40 12.75 -4.28 4.02
N LYS A 41 12.97 -3.74 5.23
CA LYS A 41 12.40 -4.25 6.47
C LYS A 41 11.76 -3.12 7.26
N GLY A 42 10.54 -3.32 7.73
CA GLY A 42 9.84 -2.32 8.50
C GLY A 42 8.54 -2.83 9.12
N LYS A 43 8.00 -2.07 10.07
CA LYS A 43 6.77 -2.41 10.75
C LYS A 43 5.61 -1.61 10.13
N HIS A 44 4.62 -2.31 9.61
CA HIS A 44 3.35 -1.72 9.23
C HIS A 44 2.41 -1.74 10.42
N VAL A 45 1.84 -0.61 10.74
CA VAL A 45 0.82 -0.48 11.78
C VAL A 45 -0.52 -0.27 11.08
N PHE A 46 -1.48 -1.15 11.37
CA PHE A 46 -2.80 -1.14 10.75
C PHE A 46 -3.87 -1.32 11.81
N GLN A 47 -4.70 -0.30 12.01
CA GLN A 47 -5.78 -0.32 13.01
C GLN A 47 -5.32 -0.82 14.40
N ASP A 48 -5.79 -1.98 14.81
CA ASP A 48 -5.55 -2.55 16.13
C ASP A 48 -4.36 -3.54 16.16
N PHE A 49 -3.70 -3.76 15.05
CA PHE A 49 -2.59 -4.69 14.96
C PHE A 49 -1.42 -4.12 14.15
N SER A 50 -0.31 -4.82 14.20
CA SER A 50 0.87 -4.47 13.42
C SER A 50 1.62 -5.74 13.03
N TYR A 51 2.30 -5.70 11.89
CA TYR A 51 3.07 -6.81 11.39
C TYR A 51 4.35 -6.30 10.71
N PHE A 52 5.32 -7.19 10.53
CA PHE A 52 6.55 -6.87 9.82
C PHE A 52 6.37 -7.08 8.33
N VAL A 53 6.86 -6.10 7.56
CA VAL A 53 6.96 -6.18 6.11
C VAL A 53 8.42 -6.35 5.77
N GLU A 54 8.74 -7.45 5.11
CA GLU A 54 10.05 -7.70 4.53
C GLU A 54 9.89 -7.91 3.03
N THR A 55 10.58 -7.11 2.23
CA THR A 55 10.59 -7.27 0.79
C THR A 55 11.93 -7.88 0.35
N ASN A 56 11.88 -8.61 -0.73
CA ASN A 56 13.05 -9.26 -1.28
C ASN A 56 13.75 -8.42 -2.37
N LYS A 57 14.80 -8.96 -2.97
CA LYS A 57 15.59 -8.34 -4.04
C LYS A 57 14.79 -7.96 -5.31
N TYR A 58 13.60 -8.52 -5.51
CA TYR A 58 12.71 -8.16 -6.62
C TYR A 58 11.68 -7.08 -6.24
N GLY A 59 11.59 -6.75 -4.94
CA GLY A 59 10.61 -5.80 -4.40
C GLY A 59 9.23 -6.42 -4.23
N CYS A 60 9.14 -7.70 -3.91
CA CYS A 60 7.91 -8.36 -3.51
C CYS A 60 7.90 -8.57 -2.01
N PHE A 61 6.74 -8.45 -1.35
CA PHE A 61 6.58 -8.81 0.07
C PHE A 61 6.57 -10.32 0.19
N GLU A 62 7.75 -10.90 0.07
CA GLU A 62 7.96 -12.34 0.06
C GLU A 62 9.43 -12.64 0.39
N LYS A 63 9.70 -13.84 0.89
CA LYS A 63 11.08 -14.32 1.07
C LYS A 63 11.77 -14.47 -0.28
N ASP A 64 13.09 -14.33 -0.28
CA ASP A 64 13.88 -14.73 -1.42
C ASP A 64 13.80 -16.25 -1.59
N ILE A 65 13.35 -16.67 -2.76
CA ILE A 65 13.41 -18.05 -3.21
C ILE A 65 14.11 -18.10 -4.56
N ASN A 66 14.57 -19.27 -4.93
CA ASN A 66 15.11 -19.44 -6.26
C ASN A 66 13.98 -19.27 -7.30
N LYS A 67 14.16 -18.38 -8.26
CA LYS A 67 13.11 -18.03 -9.24
C LYS A 67 12.70 -19.21 -10.13
N GLU A 68 13.62 -20.15 -10.33
CA GLU A 68 13.39 -21.37 -11.11
C GLU A 68 12.45 -22.34 -10.38
N ASP A 69 12.38 -22.26 -9.05
CA ASP A 69 11.53 -23.12 -8.23
C ASP A 69 10.10 -22.58 -8.08
N VAL A 70 9.82 -21.37 -8.57
CA VAL A 70 8.48 -20.77 -8.47
C VAL A 70 7.50 -21.50 -9.37
N GLU A 71 6.55 -22.20 -8.75
CA GLU A 71 5.47 -22.89 -9.47
C GLU A 71 4.26 -21.97 -9.66
N ILE A 72 3.88 -21.25 -8.60
CA ILE A 72 2.69 -20.39 -8.58
C ILE A 72 3.07 -18.96 -8.28
N LEU A 73 2.86 -18.08 -9.24
CA LEU A 73 2.97 -16.63 -9.04
C LEU A 73 1.60 -16.07 -8.63
N ILE A 74 1.58 -15.31 -7.54
CA ILE A 74 0.37 -14.67 -7.03
C ILE A 74 0.51 -13.15 -7.17
N LEU A 75 -0.46 -12.55 -7.84
CA LEU A 75 -0.58 -11.12 -8.08
C LEU A 75 -1.91 -10.63 -7.53
N GLY A 76 -2.03 -9.36 -7.27
CA GLY A 76 -3.26 -8.75 -6.79
C GLY A 76 -3.00 -7.44 -6.04
N ASP A 77 -4.06 -6.92 -5.47
CA ASP A 77 -4.10 -5.68 -4.72
C ASP A 77 -3.83 -5.86 -3.22
N SER A 78 -4.42 -4.99 -2.40
CA SER A 78 -4.31 -5.02 -0.94
C SER A 78 -4.91 -6.26 -0.29
N HIS A 79 -5.93 -6.87 -0.89
CA HIS A 79 -6.53 -8.12 -0.37
C HIS A 79 -5.57 -9.30 -0.57
N THR A 80 -4.89 -9.34 -1.69
CA THR A 80 -3.87 -10.36 -1.99
C THR A 80 -2.56 -10.11 -1.25
N TRP A 81 -2.22 -8.83 -1.01
CA TRP A 81 -1.11 -8.43 -0.14
C TRP A 81 -1.21 -9.12 1.23
N GLY A 82 -2.41 -9.08 1.84
CA GLY A 82 -2.67 -9.58 3.18
C GLY A 82 -2.04 -8.69 4.26
N TYR A 83 -2.88 -8.13 5.14
CA TYR A 83 -2.44 -7.28 6.25
C TYR A 83 -2.12 -8.12 7.50
N VAL A 84 -1.24 -9.09 7.34
CA VAL A 84 -0.83 -10.04 8.38
C VAL A 84 0.67 -10.28 8.31
N ASN A 85 1.24 -10.97 9.30
CA ASN A 85 2.62 -11.44 9.19
C ASN A 85 2.82 -12.36 7.99
N MET A 86 4.05 -12.44 7.51
CA MET A 86 4.36 -13.19 6.28
C MET A 86 3.90 -14.65 6.38
N GLU A 87 4.11 -15.30 7.51
CA GLU A 87 3.73 -16.69 7.77
C GLU A 87 2.24 -16.95 7.70
N ASP A 88 1.41 -15.96 8.06
CA ASP A 88 -0.05 -16.05 8.11
C ASP A 88 -0.73 -15.74 6.76
N ARG A 89 0.05 -15.29 5.77
CA ARG A 89 -0.47 -15.02 4.42
C ARG A 89 -0.86 -16.33 3.73
N TYR A 90 -2.00 -16.32 3.03
CA TYR A 90 -2.48 -17.51 2.36
C TYR A 90 -1.46 -18.14 1.39
N SER A 91 -0.63 -17.33 0.74
CA SER A 91 0.46 -17.80 -0.12
C SER A 91 1.49 -18.62 0.66
N ASN A 92 1.85 -18.18 1.86
CA ASN A 92 2.78 -18.93 2.72
C ASN A 92 2.13 -20.14 3.37
N ILE A 93 0.83 -20.09 3.65
CA ILE A 93 0.06 -21.26 4.10
C ILE A 93 0.05 -22.34 2.99
N LEU A 94 -0.18 -21.94 1.73
CA LEU A 94 -0.11 -22.86 0.58
C LEU A 94 1.26 -23.51 0.46
N ARG A 95 2.34 -22.74 0.67
CA ARG A 95 3.71 -23.27 0.65
C ARG A 95 3.97 -24.19 1.81
N ASN A 96 3.72 -23.75 3.04
CA ASN A 96 4.14 -24.45 4.24
C ASN A 96 3.29 -25.67 4.55
N LYS A 97 1.98 -25.62 4.25
CA LYS A 97 1.03 -26.68 4.56
C LYS A 97 0.81 -27.65 3.41
N TYR A 98 0.89 -27.17 2.18
CA TYR A 98 0.54 -27.98 1.00
C TYR A 98 1.72 -28.21 0.05
N GLY A 99 2.88 -27.65 0.32
CA GLY A 99 4.11 -27.86 -0.46
C GLY A 99 4.17 -27.15 -1.81
N PHE A 100 3.24 -26.23 -2.11
CA PHE A 100 3.28 -25.46 -3.35
C PHE A 100 4.35 -24.37 -3.31
N ASN A 101 5.22 -24.30 -4.29
CA ASN A 101 6.21 -23.22 -4.39
C ASN A 101 5.56 -21.92 -4.87
N THR A 102 4.85 -21.25 -3.98
CA THR A 102 4.17 -19.99 -4.25
C THR A 102 5.09 -18.79 -4.11
N TYR A 103 4.84 -17.75 -4.89
CA TYR A 103 5.53 -16.47 -4.83
C TYR A 103 4.53 -15.32 -4.93
N ASN A 104 4.32 -14.59 -3.84
CA ASN A 104 3.34 -13.52 -3.78
C ASN A 104 3.99 -12.17 -4.01
N CYS A 105 3.66 -11.55 -5.14
CA CYS A 105 4.12 -10.21 -5.51
C CYS A 105 2.97 -9.20 -5.63
N ALA A 106 1.92 -9.38 -4.84
CA ALA A 106 0.82 -8.43 -4.74
C ALA A 106 1.30 -7.05 -4.27
N LEU A 107 0.64 -6.00 -4.74
CA LEU A 107 0.97 -4.62 -4.42
C LEU A 107 -0.29 -3.87 -4.01
N THR A 108 -0.32 -3.34 -2.79
CA THR A 108 -1.47 -2.57 -2.29
C THR A 108 -1.77 -1.35 -3.15
N GLY A 109 -3.05 -1.13 -3.46
CA GLY A 109 -3.51 -0.03 -4.33
C GLY A 109 -3.15 -0.23 -5.81
N SER A 110 -3.06 -1.49 -6.25
CA SER A 110 -2.77 -1.81 -7.65
C SER A 110 -3.99 -2.41 -8.34
N GLY A 111 -4.36 -1.86 -9.48
CA GLY A 111 -5.27 -2.49 -10.43
C GLY A 111 -4.55 -3.43 -11.41
N SER A 112 -5.30 -3.96 -12.37
CA SER A 112 -4.85 -4.97 -13.33
C SER A 112 -3.66 -4.53 -14.17
N LEU A 113 -3.58 -3.22 -14.50
CA LEU A 113 -2.46 -2.68 -15.28
C LEU A 113 -1.14 -2.77 -14.54
N ILE A 114 -1.13 -2.43 -13.24
CA ILE A 114 0.08 -2.54 -12.40
C ILE A 114 0.46 -4.00 -12.23
N GLN A 115 -0.51 -4.87 -11.97
CA GLN A 115 -0.30 -6.30 -11.79
C GLN A 115 0.32 -6.93 -13.06
N LYS A 116 -0.19 -6.57 -14.25
CA LYS A 116 0.41 -6.95 -15.54
C LYS A 116 1.87 -6.48 -15.65
N ASN A 117 2.16 -5.25 -15.28
CA ASN A 117 3.52 -4.71 -15.36
C ASN A 117 4.48 -5.41 -14.39
N ILE A 118 4.01 -5.79 -13.19
CA ILE A 118 4.77 -6.59 -12.23
C ILE A 118 5.06 -7.97 -12.83
N TYR A 119 4.05 -8.62 -13.41
CA TYR A 119 4.21 -9.91 -14.09
C TYR A 119 5.28 -9.86 -15.17
N LEU A 120 5.15 -8.93 -16.11
CA LEU A 120 6.11 -8.79 -17.22
C LEU A 120 7.54 -8.52 -16.72
N LYS A 121 7.68 -7.72 -15.65
CA LYS A 121 8.98 -7.47 -15.03
C LYS A 121 9.57 -8.74 -14.42
N LEU A 122 8.77 -9.58 -13.77
CA LEU A 122 9.24 -10.85 -13.21
C LEU A 122 9.67 -11.82 -14.31
N LEU A 123 8.89 -11.94 -15.38
CA LEU A 123 9.28 -12.74 -16.56
C LEU A 123 10.63 -12.28 -17.14
N ASN A 124 10.82 -10.96 -17.30
CA ASN A 124 12.08 -10.39 -17.80
C ASN A 124 13.26 -10.63 -16.83
N ASN A 125 12.98 -10.94 -15.56
CA ASN A 125 13.99 -11.37 -14.60
C ASN A 125 14.18 -12.89 -14.55
N GLY A 126 13.54 -13.64 -15.45
CA GLY A 126 13.71 -15.08 -15.62
C GLY A 126 12.80 -15.93 -14.72
N PHE A 127 11.72 -15.38 -14.17
CA PHE A 127 10.66 -16.18 -13.55
C PHE A 127 9.87 -16.90 -14.65
N ASN A 128 9.55 -18.17 -14.42
CA ASN A 128 8.73 -18.97 -15.34
C ASN A 128 7.70 -19.81 -14.56
N PRO A 129 6.71 -19.16 -13.92
CA PRO A 129 5.71 -19.87 -13.13
C PRO A 129 4.82 -20.75 -14.00
N LYS A 130 4.44 -21.92 -13.49
CA LYS A 130 3.49 -22.85 -14.15
C LYS A 130 2.04 -22.34 -14.06
N LEU A 131 1.74 -21.59 -13.00
CA LEU A 131 0.41 -21.04 -12.73
C LEU A 131 0.50 -19.60 -12.24
N ILE A 132 -0.42 -18.77 -12.69
CA ILE A 132 -0.57 -17.40 -12.21
C ILE A 132 -1.94 -17.28 -11.58
N ILE A 133 -1.97 -16.84 -10.32
CA ILE A 133 -3.20 -16.49 -9.60
C ILE A 133 -3.28 -14.98 -9.51
N VAL A 134 -4.36 -14.39 -10.02
CA VAL A 134 -4.64 -12.96 -9.92
C VAL A 134 -5.81 -12.77 -8.97
N GLY A 135 -5.54 -12.17 -7.81
CA GLY A 135 -6.57 -11.71 -6.88
C GLY A 135 -7.19 -10.43 -7.40
N TYR A 136 -8.36 -10.53 -8.00
CA TYR A 136 -9.09 -9.42 -8.58
C TYR A 136 -10.22 -8.96 -7.66
N THR A 137 -10.25 -7.68 -7.34
CA THR A 137 -11.26 -7.06 -6.46
C THR A 137 -12.10 -6.07 -7.28
N PRO A 138 -13.26 -6.48 -7.83
CA PRO A 138 -13.99 -5.72 -8.85
C PRO A 138 -14.35 -4.29 -8.46
N PHE A 139 -14.63 -4.03 -7.19
CA PHE A 139 -15.09 -2.71 -6.75
C PHE A 139 -13.96 -1.66 -6.66
N ASN A 140 -12.69 -2.05 -6.53
CA ASN A 140 -11.55 -1.10 -6.49
C ASN A 140 -10.57 -1.27 -7.66
N ASP A 141 -10.35 -2.47 -8.18
CA ASP A 141 -9.41 -2.68 -9.29
C ASP A 141 -9.85 -1.95 -10.57
N ILE A 142 -11.16 -1.85 -10.82
CA ILE A 142 -11.71 -1.07 -11.94
C ILE A 142 -11.42 0.42 -11.74
N GLU A 143 -11.61 0.94 -10.51
CA GLU A 143 -11.29 2.33 -10.18
C GLU A 143 -9.79 2.59 -10.29
N ASP A 144 -8.95 1.71 -9.73
CA ASP A 144 -7.49 1.82 -9.77
C ASP A 144 -6.96 1.80 -11.22
N ASP A 145 -7.53 1.00 -12.11
CA ASP A 145 -7.17 0.99 -13.53
C ASP A 145 -7.63 2.25 -14.27
N THR A 146 -8.80 2.78 -13.93
CA THR A 146 -9.36 3.99 -14.53
C THR A 146 -8.58 5.22 -14.13
N LEU A 147 -8.14 5.30 -12.87
CA LEU A 147 -7.40 6.41 -12.27
C LEU A 147 -5.89 6.22 -12.34
N PHE A 148 -5.42 5.21 -13.03
CA PHE A 148 -4.01 4.86 -13.16
C PHE A 148 -3.14 5.99 -13.75
N PRO A 149 -2.00 6.35 -13.08
CA PRO A 149 -1.54 5.93 -11.78
C PRO A 149 -2.07 6.85 -10.68
N GLU A 150 -2.87 6.28 -9.82
CA GLU A 150 -3.49 6.99 -8.72
C GLU A 150 -2.49 7.49 -7.67
N TYR A 151 -1.35 6.81 -7.55
CA TYR A 151 -0.41 7.05 -6.45
C TYR A 151 0.93 7.63 -6.90
N LYS A 152 1.49 8.46 -6.01
CA LYS A 152 2.86 9.00 -6.08
C LYS A 152 3.60 8.71 -4.80
N VAL A 153 4.92 8.62 -4.89
CA VAL A 153 5.78 8.53 -3.71
C VAL A 153 6.44 9.88 -3.44
N TRP A 154 6.45 10.27 -2.18
CA TRP A 154 7.26 11.37 -1.70
C TRP A 154 7.90 11.02 -0.37
N ASN A 155 9.21 11.15 -0.29
CA ASN A 155 9.99 10.83 0.91
C ASN A 155 9.68 9.43 1.48
N GLY A 156 9.53 8.43 0.60
CA GLY A 156 9.23 7.05 0.95
C GLY A 156 7.80 6.80 1.46
N ILE A 157 6.89 7.75 1.24
CA ILE A 157 5.48 7.67 1.63
C ILE A 157 4.62 7.69 0.38
N LEU A 158 3.62 6.82 0.36
CA LEU A 158 2.65 6.74 -0.72
C LEU A 158 1.56 7.81 -0.57
N TYR A 159 1.28 8.53 -1.64
CA TYR A 159 0.25 9.57 -1.70
C TYR A 159 -0.74 9.28 -2.81
N LYS A 160 -2.03 9.26 -2.47
CA LYS A 160 -3.09 9.24 -3.46
C LYS A 160 -3.14 10.59 -4.18
N ASN A 161 -3.10 10.55 -5.49
CA ASN A 161 -3.19 11.74 -6.32
C ASN A 161 -4.68 12.04 -6.56
N LYS A 162 -5.19 13.15 -6.05
CA LYS A 162 -6.62 13.52 -6.18
C LYS A 162 -6.91 14.42 -7.39
N ASP A 163 -5.87 15.05 -7.94
CA ASP A 163 -6.03 16.04 -9.01
C ASP A 163 -5.30 15.51 -10.25
N PHE A 164 -6.03 14.83 -11.10
CA PHE A 164 -5.50 14.32 -12.37
C PHE A 164 -5.79 15.31 -13.50
N PRO A 165 -4.80 15.79 -14.23
CA PRO A 165 -5.06 16.40 -15.52
C PRO A 165 -5.56 15.29 -16.46
N ILE A 166 -6.85 15.33 -16.77
CA ILE A 166 -7.45 14.50 -17.80
C ILE A 166 -7.25 15.18 -19.14
N VAL A 167 -6.53 14.54 -20.05
CA VAL A 167 -6.37 14.99 -21.42
C VAL A 167 -6.99 13.95 -22.34
N ASN A 168 -7.97 14.37 -23.14
CA ASN A 168 -8.74 13.48 -24.04
C ASN A 168 -9.37 12.28 -23.33
N GLY A 169 -9.95 12.49 -22.15
CA GLY A 169 -10.63 11.46 -21.36
C GLY A 169 -9.69 10.44 -20.70
N LYS A 170 -8.37 10.63 -20.78
CA LYS A 170 -7.38 9.75 -20.14
C LYS A 170 -6.46 10.54 -19.21
N ALA A 171 -6.09 9.95 -18.09
CA ALA A 171 -5.11 10.54 -17.17
C ALA A 171 -3.74 10.68 -17.87
N ASN A 172 -3.17 11.90 -17.85
CA ASN A 172 -1.85 12.13 -18.42
C ASN A 172 -0.74 11.78 -17.42
N PHE A 173 -0.25 10.56 -17.52
CA PHE A 173 0.76 10.00 -16.62
C PHE A 173 2.02 10.87 -16.47
N LYS A 174 2.59 11.34 -17.57
CA LYS A 174 3.83 12.16 -17.54
C LYS A 174 3.63 13.50 -16.80
N GLN A 175 2.43 14.07 -16.88
CA GLN A 175 2.12 15.31 -16.14
C GLN A 175 1.82 15.02 -14.67
N ILE A 176 1.15 13.92 -14.35
CA ILE A 176 0.85 13.53 -12.96
C ILE A 176 2.13 13.35 -12.15
N GLN A 177 3.15 12.71 -12.70
CA GLN A 177 4.44 12.55 -12.01
C GLN A 177 5.16 13.88 -11.75
N LYS A 178 4.94 14.89 -12.59
CA LYS A 178 5.55 16.21 -12.45
C LYS A 178 4.82 17.15 -11.49
N LEU A 179 3.55 16.85 -11.16
CA LEU A 179 2.79 17.71 -10.24
C LEU A 179 3.40 17.65 -8.84
N PRO A 180 3.81 18.77 -8.25
CA PRO A 180 4.34 18.76 -6.89
C PRO A 180 3.24 18.43 -5.89
N ILE A 181 3.57 17.61 -4.88
CA ILE A 181 2.69 17.45 -3.73
C ILE A 181 2.64 18.79 -3.01
N SER A 182 1.46 19.37 -2.87
CA SER A 182 1.28 20.68 -2.26
C SER A 182 1.82 20.72 -0.82
N PHE A 183 2.38 21.85 -0.43
CA PHE A 183 2.94 22.06 0.91
C PHE A 183 1.93 21.71 2.04
N PRO A 184 0.64 22.10 1.98
CA PRO A 184 -0.34 21.69 2.99
C PRO A 184 -0.50 20.16 3.10
N ARG A 185 -0.46 19.43 1.98
CA ARG A 185 -0.54 17.96 2.00
C ARG A 185 0.69 17.33 2.65
N LYS A 186 1.86 17.90 2.45
CA LYS A 186 3.11 17.46 3.10
C LYS A 186 3.02 17.61 4.61
N ILE A 187 2.60 18.80 5.08
CA ILE A 187 2.40 19.08 6.51
C ILE A 187 1.34 18.15 7.09
N LYS A 188 0.20 18.02 6.44
CA LYS A 188 -0.88 17.12 6.88
C LYS A 188 -0.39 15.69 7.08
N SER A 189 0.40 15.17 6.16
CA SER A 189 0.97 13.83 6.25
C SER A 189 1.95 13.69 7.42
N LEU A 190 2.83 14.68 7.61
CA LEU A 190 3.77 14.68 8.73
C LEU A 190 3.06 14.71 10.09
N LEU A 191 2.05 15.57 10.23
CA LEU A 191 1.24 15.66 11.45
C LEU A 191 0.47 14.37 11.71
N HIS A 192 -0.13 13.80 10.67
CA HIS A 192 -0.86 12.53 10.77
C HIS A 192 0.03 11.37 11.23
N ARG A 193 1.30 11.35 10.78
CA ARG A 193 2.26 10.31 11.20
C ARG A 193 2.80 10.52 12.63
N ASN A 194 3.00 11.77 13.03
CA ASN A 194 3.83 12.08 14.19
C ASN A 194 3.08 12.69 15.37
N SER A 195 1.80 13.08 15.21
CA SER A 195 1.03 13.71 16.28
C SER A 195 -0.28 12.98 16.56
N SER A 196 -0.43 12.48 17.77
CA SER A 196 -1.64 11.84 18.26
C SER A 196 -2.77 12.85 18.46
N ILE A 197 -2.45 14.07 18.88
CA ILE A 197 -3.42 15.18 18.96
C ILE A 197 -4.01 15.46 17.58
N TYR A 198 -3.18 15.52 16.55
CA TYR A 198 -3.65 15.77 15.19
C TYR A 198 -4.58 14.65 14.70
N ARG A 199 -4.20 13.37 14.91
CA ARG A 199 -5.03 12.22 14.54
C ARG A 199 -6.36 12.23 15.29
N PHE A 200 -6.35 12.45 16.60
CA PHE A 200 -7.54 12.55 17.41
C PHE A 200 -8.48 13.66 16.95
N SER A 201 -7.95 14.87 16.72
CA SER A 201 -8.72 16.01 16.22
C SER A 201 -9.33 15.72 14.84
N TYR A 202 -8.61 15.04 13.97
CA TYR A 202 -9.07 14.64 12.65
C TYR A 202 -10.23 13.62 12.73
N LEU A 203 -10.11 12.63 13.62
CA LEU A 203 -11.17 11.64 13.87
C LEU A 203 -12.43 12.29 14.43
N LEU A 204 -12.27 13.16 15.42
CA LEU A 204 -13.38 13.89 16.02
C LEU A 204 -14.13 14.73 14.98
N LYS A 205 -13.39 15.46 14.14
CA LYS A 205 -13.97 16.25 13.04
C LYS A 205 -14.76 15.36 12.07
N ASN A 206 -14.22 14.21 11.67
CA ASN A 206 -14.91 13.30 10.76
C ASN A 206 -16.18 12.71 11.40
N LYS A 207 -16.11 12.35 12.67
CA LYS A 207 -17.27 11.85 13.42
C LYS A 207 -18.39 12.89 13.50
N LEU A 208 -18.06 14.12 13.82
CA LEU A 208 -19.01 15.23 13.86
C LEU A 208 -19.65 15.51 12.50
N ASN A 209 -18.84 15.49 11.43
CA ASN A 209 -19.36 15.66 10.06
C ASN A 209 -20.31 14.52 9.65
N ASN A 210 -20.03 13.29 10.02
CA ASN A 210 -20.92 12.15 9.75
C ASN A 210 -22.25 12.27 10.49
N ILE A 211 -22.21 12.69 11.76
CA ILE A 211 -23.42 12.97 12.55
C ILE A 211 -24.24 14.08 11.90
N ALA A 212 -23.60 15.18 11.50
CA ALA A 212 -24.26 16.29 10.81
C ALA A 212 -24.90 15.90 9.47
N GLN A 213 -24.37 14.85 8.81
CA GLN A 213 -24.92 14.30 7.55
C GLN A 213 -25.91 13.15 7.77
N GLY A 214 -26.32 12.86 9.00
CA GLY A 214 -27.26 11.77 9.32
C GLY A 214 -26.73 10.35 9.03
N LYS A 215 -25.40 10.19 8.86
CA LYS A 215 -24.79 8.89 8.62
C LYS A 215 -24.59 8.15 9.95
N LYS A 216 -25.01 6.88 10.01
CA LYS A 216 -24.72 6.04 11.20
C LYS A 216 -23.21 5.99 11.41
N VAL A 217 -22.80 6.35 12.62
CA VAL A 217 -21.42 6.20 13.07
C VAL A 217 -21.29 4.79 13.64
N SER A 218 -20.64 3.90 12.88
CA SER A 218 -20.22 2.59 13.38
C SER A 218 -19.01 2.72 14.29
#